data_7ab61ade766aa8241b006dd6d9ac3bbb
#
_entry.id   7ab61ade766aa8241b006dd6d9ac3bbb
#
_cell.length_a   1.000
_cell.length_b   1.000
_cell.length_c   1.000
_cell.angle_alpha   90.00
_cell.angle_beta   90.00
_cell.angle_gamma   90.00
#
_symmetry.space_group_name_H-M   'P 1'
#
loop_
_entity.id
_entity.type
_entity.pdbx_description
1 polymer ?
#
loop_
_entity_poly.entity_id
_entity_poly.type
_entity_poly.pdbx_seq_one_letter_code
_entity_poly.pdbx_strand_id
1 'polypeptide(L)'
;MVSRGRVVILGAFAGLGILLLFLVMYANSGQDVLKKINIDLVSVKVLDVNKINNRAHLEVAFNVTNPTTITATIPSINYDLFVNGKDLGSGHYSTEDIAMAGRAPLFSGSTVTLTNTFELVDTDKISNEYQAITSNQPVSYKVTGQVTVESAWTLIIKDFESMLG
;
A
#
# COMPACT_ATOMS: atom_id res chain seq x y z
N MET A 1 -8.12 51.96 -30.02
CA MET A 1 -8.36 52.10 -28.56
C MET A 1 -9.01 50.83 -28.06
N VAL A 2 -8.34 50.06 -27.24
CA VAL A 2 -8.95 48.88 -26.58
C VAL A 2 -9.88 49.40 -25.49
N SER A 3 -11.17 49.01 -25.54
CA SER A 3 -12.14 49.51 -24.54
C SER A 3 -11.75 48.99 -23.13
N ARG A 4 -11.86 49.86 -22.12
CA ARG A 4 -11.54 49.51 -20.72
C ARG A 4 -12.21 48.19 -20.25
N GLY A 5 -13.44 47.93 -20.71
CA GLY A 5 -14.15 46.70 -20.41
C GLY A 5 -13.46 45.43 -20.96
N ARG A 6 -12.89 45.48 -22.17
CA ARG A 6 -12.16 44.33 -22.74
C ARG A 6 -10.87 44.00 -21.97
N VAL A 7 -10.16 45.02 -21.49
CA VAL A 7 -8.95 44.84 -20.69
C VAL A 7 -9.28 44.17 -19.34
N VAL A 8 -10.37 44.59 -18.70
CA VAL A 8 -10.83 43.98 -17.43
C VAL A 8 -11.22 42.51 -17.64
N ILE A 9 -11.96 42.20 -18.70
CA ILE A 9 -12.36 40.83 -19.02
C ILE A 9 -11.12 39.94 -19.30
N LEU A 10 -10.19 40.42 -20.12
CA LEU A 10 -8.95 39.69 -20.40
C LEU A 10 -8.12 39.50 -19.15
N GLY A 11 -8.04 40.49 -18.27
CA GLY A 11 -7.35 40.39 -16.99
C GLY A 11 -8.01 39.35 -16.06
N ALA A 12 -9.33 39.27 -16.01
CA ALA A 12 -10.06 38.28 -15.23
C ALA A 12 -9.81 36.85 -15.75
N PHE A 13 -9.85 36.63 -17.07
CA PHE A 13 -9.54 35.33 -17.66
C PHE A 13 -8.06 34.92 -17.45
N ALA A 14 -7.14 35.87 -17.59
CA ALA A 14 -5.72 35.61 -17.31
C ALA A 14 -5.50 35.23 -15.83
N GLY A 15 -6.13 35.95 -14.90
CA GLY A 15 -6.07 35.64 -13.47
C GLY A 15 -6.65 34.28 -13.13
N LEU A 16 -7.80 33.94 -13.76
CA LEU A 16 -8.38 32.60 -13.59
C LEU A 16 -7.47 31.49 -14.14
N GLY A 17 -6.86 31.72 -15.31
CA GLY A 17 -5.91 30.78 -15.91
C GLY A 17 -4.69 30.54 -15.02
N ILE A 18 -4.12 31.60 -14.44
CA ILE A 18 -2.99 31.49 -13.48
C ILE A 18 -3.41 30.74 -12.22
N LEU A 19 -4.60 31.03 -11.68
CA LEU A 19 -5.11 30.34 -10.51
C LEU A 19 -5.27 28.83 -10.77
N LEU A 20 -5.85 28.47 -11.93
CA LEU A 20 -6.01 27.06 -12.32
C LEU A 20 -4.68 26.35 -12.50
N LEU A 21 -3.69 26.98 -13.14
CA LEU A 21 -2.34 26.44 -13.26
C LEU A 21 -1.69 26.21 -11.89
N PHE A 22 -1.85 27.16 -10.98
CA PHE A 22 -1.33 27.03 -9.61
C PHE A 22 -1.98 25.87 -8.87
N LEU A 23 -3.30 25.69 -8.99
CA LEU A 23 -4.02 24.57 -8.36
C LEU A 23 -3.58 23.21 -8.93
N VAL A 24 -3.38 23.12 -10.26
CA VAL A 24 -2.87 21.89 -10.90
C VAL A 24 -1.45 21.57 -10.43
N MET A 25 -0.56 22.55 -10.37
CA MET A 25 0.80 22.36 -9.86
C MET A 25 0.80 21.93 -8.39
N TYR A 26 -0.05 22.54 -7.58
CA TYR A 26 -0.19 22.20 -6.16
C TYR A 26 -0.71 20.77 -5.96
N ALA A 27 -1.74 20.37 -6.72
CA ALA A 27 -2.29 19.01 -6.67
C ALA A 27 -1.24 17.95 -7.06
N ASN A 28 -0.44 18.21 -8.10
CA ASN A 28 0.60 17.27 -8.54
C ASN A 28 1.77 17.18 -7.55
N SER A 29 2.11 18.24 -6.84
CA SER A 29 3.22 18.22 -5.87
C SER A 29 2.99 17.24 -4.71
N GLY A 30 1.73 17.01 -4.32
CA GLY A 30 1.36 16.06 -3.28
C GLY A 30 1.64 14.61 -3.63
N GLN A 31 1.55 14.24 -4.92
CA GLN A 31 1.77 12.87 -5.38
C GLN A 31 3.23 12.42 -5.17
N ASP A 32 4.19 13.27 -5.51
CA ASP A 32 5.62 12.93 -5.38
C ASP A 32 6.06 12.80 -3.91
N VAL A 33 5.38 13.48 -3.01
CA VAL A 33 5.60 13.33 -1.58
C VAL A 33 5.12 11.96 -1.09
N LEU A 34 3.90 11.54 -1.47
CA LEU A 34 3.33 10.25 -1.07
C LEU A 34 4.11 9.05 -1.63
N LYS A 35 4.73 9.17 -2.80
CA LYS A 35 5.58 8.13 -3.38
C LYS A 35 6.79 7.74 -2.50
N LYS A 36 7.21 8.61 -1.58
CA LYS A 36 8.34 8.37 -0.67
C LYS A 36 7.98 7.46 0.51
N ILE A 37 6.71 7.17 0.74
CA ILE A 37 6.29 6.24 1.79
C ILE A 37 6.81 4.84 1.45
N ASN A 38 7.52 4.21 2.40
CA ASN A 38 8.12 2.89 2.23
C ASN A 38 7.24 1.81 2.83
N ILE A 39 7.27 0.62 2.20
CA ILE A 39 6.56 -0.57 2.65
C ILE A 39 7.52 -1.73 2.60
N ASP A 40 7.69 -2.41 3.73
CA ASP A 40 8.59 -3.53 3.88
C ASP A 40 7.85 -4.72 4.50
N LEU A 41 8.01 -5.91 3.94
CA LEU A 41 7.59 -7.15 4.55
C LEU A 41 8.51 -7.45 5.75
N VAL A 42 7.95 -7.57 6.94
CA VAL A 42 8.75 -7.75 8.15
C VAL A 42 8.52 -9.08 8.85
N SER A 43 7.39 -9.73 8.57
CA SER A 43 7.09 -11.01 9.20
C SER A 43 6.08 -11.80 8.38
N VAL A 44 6.30 -13.11 8.30
CA VAL A 44 5.29 -14.10 7.89
C VAL A 44 5.30 -15.21 8.93
N LYS A 45 4.17 -15.42 9.61
CA LYS A 45 4.05 -16.39 10.69
C LYS A 45 2.87 -17.32 10.47
N VAL A 46 3.03 -18.60 10.77
CA VAL A 46 1.92 -19.55 10.79
C VAL A 46 1.06 -19.30 12.03
N LEU A 47 -0.23 -18.98 11.83
CA LEU A 47 -1.20 -18.83 12.91
C LEU A 47 -1.82 -20.17 13.28
N ASP A 48 -2.29 -20.89 12.28
CA ASP A 48 -2.86 -22.24 12.46
C ASP A 48 -2.69 -23.09 11.19
N VAL A 49 -2.83 -24.42 11.36
CA VAL A 49 -2.77 -25.40 10.26
C VAL A 49 -3.93 -26.35 10.38
N ASN A 50 -4.85 -26.29 9.39
CA ASN A 50 -5.96 -27.22 9.27
C ASN A 50 -5.60 -28.39 8.34
N LYS A 51 -5.15 -29.49 8.94
CA LYS A 51 -4.74 -30.72 8.21
C LYS A 51 -5.89 -31.42 7.50
N ILE A 52 -7.13 -31.20 7.92
CA ILE A 52 -8.32 -31.84 7.32
C ILE A 52 -8.60 -31.19 5.96
N ASN A 53 -8.49 -29.87 5.88
CA ASN A 53 -8.79 -29.12 4.69
C ASN A 53 -7.54 -28.74 3.88
N ASN A 54 -6.34 -29.19 4.31
CA ASN A 54 -5.06 -28.84 3.68
C ASN A 54 -4.87 -27.33 3.55
N ARG A 55 -5.17 -26.57 4.62
CA ARG A 55 -5.06 -25.12 4.68
C ARG A 55 -4.27 -24.66 5.88
N ALA A 56 -3.56 -23.57 5.71
CA ALA A 56 -2.90 -22.86 6.81
C ALA A 56 -3.24 -21.38 6.73
N HIS A 57 -3.38 -20.72 7.88
CA HIS A 57 -3.48 -19.27 7.95
C HIS A 57 -2.12 -18.70 8.36
N LEU A 58 -1.66 -17.74 7.57
CA LEU A 58 -0.42 -17.01 7.83
C LEU A 58 -0.74 -15.58 8.21
N GLU A 59 -0.09 -15.05 9.25
CA GLU A 59 -0.03 -13.63 9.52
C GLU A 59 1.08 -13.02 8.66
N VAL A 60 0.73 -12.13 7.76
CA VAL A 60 1.67 -11.35 6.95
C VAL A 60 1.70 -9.94 7.51
N ALA A 61 2.87 -9.46 7.91
CA ALA A 61 3.05 -8.14 8.52
C ALA A 61 3.92 -7.25 7.65
N PHE A 62 3.43 -6.01 7.44
CA PHE A 62 4.12 -4.96 6.70
C PHE A 62 4.45 -3.79 7.63
N ASN A 63 5.68 -3.31 7.60
CA ASN A 63 6.01 -2.00 8.16
C ASN A 63 5.83 -0.94 7.08
N VAL A 64 5.01 0.06 7.39
CA VAL A 64 4.84 1.23 6.53
C VAL A 64 5.46 2.43 7.21
N THR A 65 6.46 3.02 6.57
CA THR A 65 7.22 4.16 7.09
C THR A 65 6.92 5.40 6.27
N ASN A 66 6.57 6.49 6.96
CA ASN A 66 6.32 7.78 6.35
C ASN A 66 7.50 8.76 6.59
N PRO A 67 8.46 8.86 5.70
CA PRO A 67 9.58 9.80 5.84
C PRO A 67 9.20 11.24 5.45
N THR A 68 7.95 11.48 5.12
CA THR A 68 7.48 12.78 4.60
C THR A 68 7.00 13.71 5.72
N THR A 69 6.68 14.95 5.37
CA THR A 69 6.18 15.97 6.31
C THR A 69 4.65 16.00 6.40
N ILE A 70 3.94 15.17 5.63
CA ILE A 70 2.47 15.14 5.60
C ILE A 70 1.97 13.87 6.28
N THR A 71 0.79 13.93 6.88
CA THR A 71 0.08 12.76 7.38
C THR A 71 -0.58 12.02 6.23
N ALA A 72 -0.43 10.70 6.21
CA ALA A 72 -1.06 9.83 5.24
C ALA A 72 -1.88 8.72 5.92
N THR A 73 -2.61 7.95 5.13
CA THR A 73 -3.28 6.70 5.53
C THR A 73 -3.03 5.64 4.47
N ILE A 74 -3.11 4.38 4.85
CA ILE A 74 -2.98 3.23 3.96
C ILE A 74 -4.33 2.50 3.90
N PRO A 75 -5.20 2.84 2.96
CA PRO A 75 -6.50 2.19 2.84
C PRO A 75 -6.41 0.72 2.48
N SER A 76 -5.49 0.36 1.58
CA SER A 76 -5.36 -1.02 1.11
C SER A 76 -3.94 -1.35 0.64
N ILE A 77 -3.59 -2.64 0.76
CA ILE A 77 -2.40 -3.26 0.18
C ILE A 77 -2.85 -4.53 -0.54
N ASN A 78 -2.66 -4.60 -1.85
CA ASN A 78 -2.85 -5.81 -2.64
C ASN A 78 -1.47 -6.39 -2.94
N TYR A 79 -1.26 -7.68 -2.68
CA TYR A 79 0.05 -8.28 -2.87
C TYR A 79 -0.04 -9.73 -3.30
N ASP A 80 0.98 -10.19 -4.00
CA ASP A 80 1.25 -11.59 -4.26
C ASP A 80 2.40 -12.04 -3.36
N LEU A 81 2.21 -13.17 -2.66
CA LEU A 81 3.17 -13.74 -1.75
C LEU A 81 3.93 -14.88 -2.42
N PHE A 82 5.24 -14.82 -2.39
CA PHE A 82 6.13 -15.85 -2.92
C PHE A 82 6.98 -16.44 -1.79
N VAL A 83 7.27 -17.73 -1.90
CA VAL A 83 8.26 -18.42 -1.07
C VAL A 83 9.25 -19.16 -1.96
N ASN A 84 10.55 -18.96 -1.72
CA ASN A 84 11.63 -19.58 -2.50
C ASN A 84 11.43 -19.40 -4.02
N GLY A 85 10.81 -18.27 -4.43
CA GLY A 85 10.51 -17.95 -5.83
C GLY A 85 9.22 -18.55 -6.39
N LYS A 86 8.48 -19.36 -5.60
CA LYS A 86 7.17 -19.89 -6.00
C LYS A 86 6.03 -19.03 -5.47
N ASP A 87 5.07 -18.78 -6.32
CA ASP A 87 3.85 -18.02 -6.03
C ASP A 87 2.91 -18.85 -5.15
N LEU A 88 2.56 -18.30 -3.97
CA LEU A 88 1.59 -18.86 -3.03
C LEU A 88 0.18 -18.33 -3.23
N GLY A 89 0.02 -17.25 -4.01
CA GLY A 89 -1.24 -16.57 -4.26
C GLY A 89 -1.27 -15.13 -3.79
N SER A 90 -2.46 -14.50 -3.95
CA SER A 90 -2.68 -13.09 -3.66
C SER A 90 -3.27 -12.87 -2.27
N GLY A 91 -2.82 -11.84 -1.59
CA GLY A 91 -3.37 -11.35 -0.33
C GLY A 91 -3.88 -9.91 -0.47
N HIS A 92 -4.79 -9.55 0.43
CA HIS A 92 -5.40 -8.23 0.46
C HIS A 92 -5.50 -7.73 1.90
N TYR A 93 -4.92 -6.56 2.17
CA TYR A 93 -5.17 -5.81 3.39
C TYR A 93 -6.11 -4.65 3.07
N SER A 94 -7.16 -4.49 3.87
CA SER A 94 -8.08 -3.36 3.77
C SER A 94 -8.44 -2.83 5.15
N THR A 95 -8.51 -1.51 5.30
CA THR A 95 -9.01 -0.89 6.52
C THR A 95 -10.53 -1.05 6.65
N GLU A 96 -11.23 -1.42 5.58
CA GLU A 96 -12.68 -1.71 5.61
C GLU A 96 -13.00 -3.02 6.31
N ASP A 97 -12.04 -3.97 6.29
CA ASP A 97 -12.17 -5.28 6.94
C ASP A 97 -11.90 -5.24 8.45
N ILE A 98 -11.41 -4.11 8.96
CA ILE A 98 -11.11 -3.92 10.38
C ILE A 98 -12.31 -3.28 11.07
N ALA A 99 -12.91 -3.99 12.04
CA ALA A 99 -14.12 -3.60 12.76
C ALA A 99 -14.00 -2.30 13.60
N MET A 100 -12.82 -1.70 13.72
CA MET A 100 -12.57 -0.49 14.49
C MET A 100 -12.50 0.73 13.58
N ALA A 101 -13.35 1.67 13.91
CA ALA A 101 -13.42 2.97 13.25
C ALA A 101 -12.02 3.62 13.18
N GLY A 102 -11.55 3.80 12.00
CA GLY A 102 -10.43 4.68 11.77
C GLY A 102 -9.24 4.01 11.14
N ARG A 103 -9.04 4.39 9.90
CA ARG A 103 -7.78 4.24 9.20
C ARG A 103 -6.71 4.85 10.10
N ALA A 104 -5.80 4.02 10.62
CA ALA A 104 -4.73 4.50 11.49
C ALA A 104 -3.91 5.57 10.74
N PRO A 105 -3.81 6.80 11.26
CA PRO A 105 -3.03 7.84 10.61
C PRO A 105 -1.55 7.50 10.68
N LEU A 106 -0.90 7.55 9.54
CA LEU A 106 0.55 7.42 9.40
C LEU A 106 1.15 8.84 9.48
N PHE A 107 1.52 9.24 10.69
CA PHE A 107 2.07 10.59 10.92
C PHE A 107 3.44 10.76 10.26
N SER A 108 3.84 12.01 10.06
CA SER A 108 5.18 12.38 9.62
C SER A 108 6.26 11.72 10.49
N GLY A 109 7.22 11.04 9.87
CA GLY A 109 8.33 10.36 10.53
C GLY A 109 7.95 9.08 11.28
N SER A 110 6.68 8.63 11.25
CA SER A 110 6.25 7.42 11.94
C SER A 110 6.35 6.16 11.08
N THR A 111 6.42 5.01 11.77
CA THR A 111 6.26 3.69 11.19
C THR A 111 5.09 2.98 11.87
N VAL A 112 4.23 2.34 11.10
CA VAL A 112 3.11 1.54 11.58
C VAL A 112 3.23 0.13 11.01
N THR A 113 2.98 -0.87 11.84
CA THR A 113 2.90 -2.26 11.37
C THR A 113 1.44 -2.59 11.03
N LEU A 114 1.22 -3.04 9.81
CA LEU A 114 -0.08 -3.50 9.30
C LEU A 114 -0.03 -5.01 9.13
N THR A 115 -1.01 -5.71 9.66
CA THR A 115 -1.09 -7.18 9.58
C THR A 115 -2.29 -7.60 8.76
N ASN A 116 -2.13 -8.70 8.04
CA ASN A 116 -3.19 -9.35 7.27
C ASN A 116 -3.10 -10.87 7.48
N THR A 117 -4.26 -11.54 7.45
CA THR A 117 -4.32 -13.01 7.42
C THR A 117 -4.36 -13.47 5.98
N PHE A 118 -3.40 -14.31 5.61
CA PHE A 118 -3.28 -14.94 4.31
C PHE A 118 -3.67 -16.42 4.42
N GLU A 119 -4.59 -16.88 3.58
CA GLU A 119 -4.97 -18.28 3.51
C GLU A 119 -4.07 -19.02 2.51
N LEU A 120 -3.24 -19.94 3.02
CA LEU A 120 -2.41 -20.81 2.21
C LEU A 120 -3.09 -22.17 2.02
N VAL A 121 -3.31 -22.57 0.78
CA VAL A 121 -3.92 -23.85 0.42
C VAL A 121 -2.86 -24.78 -0.13
N ASP A 122 -2.73 -26.00 0.43
CA ASP A 122 -1.85 -27.04 -0.12
C ASP A 122 -2.37 -27.49 -1.48
N THR A 123 -1.56 -27.30 -2.49
CA THR A 123 -1.82 -27.74 -3.88
C THR A 123 -0.61 -28.49 -4.40
N ASP A 124 -0.80 -29.36 -5.40
CA ASP A 124 0.29 -30.13 -6.02
C ASP A 124 1.46 -29.25 -6.48
N LYS A 125 1.20 -27.98 -6.81
CA LYS A 125 2.21 -27.04 -7.29
C LYS A 125 3.14 -26.51 -6.21
N ILE A 126 2.64 -26.38 -4.97
CA ILE A 126 3.34 -25.74 -3.83
C ILE A 126 3.41 -26.62 -2.59
N SER A 127 3.16 -27.94 -2.73
CA SER A 127 3.09 -28.85 -1.57
C SER A 127 4.40 -28.88 -0.77
N ASN A 128 5.55 -28.79 -1.44
CA ASN A 128 6.85 -28.72 -0.75
C ASN A 128 7.00 -27.45 0.08
N GLU A 129 6.59 -26.30 -0.49
CA GLU A 129 6.62 -25.00 0.15
C GLU A 129 5.62 -24.93 1.31
N TYR A 130 4.41 -25.49 1.11
CA TYR A 130 3.41 -25.64 2.17
C TYR A 130 3.97 -26.43 3.35
N GLN A 131 4.61 -27.58 3.10
CA GLN A 131 5.22 -28.39 4.16
C GLN A 131 6.38 -27.68 4.85
N ALA A 132 7.23 -26.98 4.09
CA ALA A 132 8.34 -26.21 4.66
C ALA A 132 7.82 -25.12 5.60
N ILE A 133 6.81 -24.35 5.18
CA ILE A 133 6.19 -23.29 5.98
C ILE A 133 5.54 -23.87 7.24
N THR A 134 4.69 -24.88 7.09
CA THR A 134 3.92 -25.44 8.20
C THR A 134 4.77 -26.24 9.18
N SER A 135 5.97 -26.69 8.76
CA SER A 135 6.97 -27.30 9.62
C SER A 135 8.00 -26.32 10.18
N ASN A 136 7.78 -25.01 9.96
CA ASN A 136 8.64 -23.94 10.43
C ASN A 136 10.11 -24.07 9.95
N GLN A 137 10.30 -24.57 8.73
CA GLN A 137 11.63 -24.61 8.11
C GLN A 137 12.03 -23.21 7.63
N PRO A 138 13.34 -22.91 7.58
CA PRO A 138 13.80 -21.63 7.06
C PRO A 138 13.44 -21.51 5.56
N VAL A 139 12.73 -20.47 5.22
CA VAL A 139 12.32 -20.13 3.85
C VAL A 139 12.50 -18.62 3.60
N SER A 140 12.71 -18.25 2.35
CA SER A 140 12.78 -16.85 1.94
C SER A 140 11.43 -16.43 1.38
N TYR A 141 10.88 -15.33 1.91
CA TYR A 141 9.64 -14.75 1.42
C TYR A 141 9.91 -13.53 0.56
N LYS A 142 9.09 -13.35 -0.45
CA LYS A 142 9.04 -12.16 -1.28
C LYS A 142 7.59 -11.74 -1.46
N VAL A 143 7.35 -10.45 -1.47
CA VAL A 143 6.06 -9.88 -1.87
C VAL A 143 6.26 -8.89 -2.99
N THR A 144 5.32 -8.88 -3.92
CA THR A 144 5.17 -7.82 -4.94
C THR A 144 3.73 -7.38 -4.94
N GLY A 145 3.47 -6.10 -5.17
CA GLY A 145 2.07 -5.68 -5.16
C GLY A 145 1.88 -4.19 -5.30
N GLN A 146 0.70 -3.74 -4.95
CA GLN A 146 0.28 -2.35 -5.02
C GLN A 146 -0.26 -1.89 -3.67
N VAL A 147 0.12 -0.67 -3.29
CA VAL A 147 -0.40 -0.01 -2.10
C VAL A 147 -1.12 1.27 -2.50
N THR A 148 -2.27 1.47 -1.89
CA THR A 148 -2.98 2.74 -1.93
C THR A 148 -2.52 3.60 -0.76
N VAL A 149 -2.05 4.80 -1.06
CA VAL A 149 -1.63 5.81 -0.08
C VAL A 149 -2.50 7.04 -0.28
N GLU A 150 -3.12 7.50 0.80
CA GLU A 150 -4.03 8.62 0.79
C GLU A 150 -3.58 9.70 1.78
N SER A 151 -3.73 10.96 1.38
CA SER A 151 -3.65 12.14 2.25
C SER A 151 -4.96 12.92 2.15
N ALA A 152 -5.10 14.03 2.89
CA ALA A 152 -6.30 14.86 2.86
C ALA A 152 -6.72 15.33 1.44
N TRP A 153 -5.76 15.43 0.51
CA TRP A 153 -6.00 16.04 -0.82
C TRP A 153 -5.54 15.18 -2.00
N THR A 154 -4.85 14.09 -1.75
CA THR A 154 -4.21 13.30 -2.82
C THR A 154 -4.26 11.83 -2.47
N LEU A 155 -4.60 11.01 -3.47
CA LEU A 155 -4.53 9.57 -3.44
C LEU A 155 -3.58 9.11 -4.53
N ILE A 156 -2.69 8.17 -4.21
CA ILE A 156 -1.85 7.48 -5.19
C ILE A 156 -1.95 5.97 -5.00
N ILE A 157 -1.70 5.25 -6.09
CA ILE A 157 -1.44 3.82 -6.07
C ILE A 157 0.00 3.66 -6.54
N LYS A 158 0.80 2.92 -5.80
CA LYS A 158 2.20 2.65 -6.17
C LYS A 158 2.52 1.17 -6.03
N ASP A 159 3.37 0.69 -6.93
CA ASP A 159 3.92 -0.66 -6.85
C ASP A 159 4.98 -0.72 -5.75
N PHE A 160 5.12 -1.90 -5.13
CA PHE A 160 6.17 -2.19 -4.18
C PHE A 160 6.65 -3.63 -4.31
N GLU A 161 7.86 -3.86 -3.88
CA GLU A 161 8.48 -5.17 -3.75
C GLU A 161 9.27 -5.19 -2.45
N SER A 162 9.18 -6.30 -1.69
CA SER A 162 9.96 -6.49 -0.47
C SER A 162 10.30 -7.96 -0.27
N MET A 163 11.43 -8.24 0.38
CA MET A 163 11.93 -9.58 0.67
C MET A 163 12.19 -9.74 2.16
N LEU A 164 11.93 -10.95 2.66
CA LEU A 164 12.23 -11.36 4.02
C LEU A 164 12.94 -12.72 3.95
N GLY A 165 14.18 -12.78 4.39
CA GLY A 165 15.00 -14.00 4.38
C GLY A 165 16.00 -14.02 5.48
#